data_bf852b4dd18ba88fb070448e0752a99a
#
_entry.id   bf852b4dd18ba88fb070448e0752a99a
#
_cell.length_a   1.000
_cell.length_b   1.000
_cell.length_c   1.000
_cell.angle_alpha   90.00
_cell.angle_beta   90.00
_cell.angle_gamma   90.00
#
_symmetry.space_group_name_H-M   'P 1'
#
loop_
_entity.id
_entity.type
_entity.pdbx_description
1 polymer ?
#
loop_
_entity_poly.entity_id
_entity_poly.type
_entity_poly.pdbx_seq_one_letter_code
_entity_poly.pdbx_strand_id
1 'polypeptide(L)'
;MRVEFELDHLQSRKEALMQTFAANVAERYEMQWKLTFVGELKKVGILVSKVDHALLELLWRHARGSLPCEITQVISNHPDLRESVENFGIPFHVIPVNKDNKAEAYAQIDEMMQGNDLLILARYMQILSEDFVAKWEMKIINIHHSFLPAFVGANPYKQAYEKGVKLIGATAHYVTADLDQGPIIEQDVERVSHDYNVEQLRELGEDVERNVLARAVKWHLEDRIIVDGNKTVVF
;
A
#
# COMPACT_ATOMS: atom_id res chain seq x y z
N MET A 1 -21.37 -3.84 0.46
CA MET A 1 -22.12 -2.56 0.54
C MET A 1 -21.41 -1.63 1.50
N ARG A 2 -21.24 -0.35 1.17
CA ARG A 2 -20.73 0.69 2.07
C ARG A 2 -21.87 1.66 2.40
N VAL A 3 -22.00 2.03 3.67
CA VAL A 3 -22.99 2.99 4.14
C VAL A 3 -22.25 4.01 5.01
N GLU A 4 -22.51 5.28 4.79
CA GLU A 4 -22.01 6.38 5.62
C GLU A 4 -23.19 7.16 6.18
N PHE A 5 -23.13 7.49 7.45
CA PHE A 5 -24.20 8.23 8.14
C PHE A 5 -23.61 9.12 9.23
N GLU A 6 -24.29 10.22 9.50
CA GLU A 6 -23.92 11.15 10.57
C GLU A 6 -24.35 10.63 11.94
N LEU A 7 -23.48 10.82 12.92
CA LEU A 7 -23.75 10.42 14.31
C LEU A 7 -24.01 11.66 15.16
N ASP A 8 -25.14 12.31 14.95
CA ASP A 8 -25.56 13.38 15.82
C ASP A 8 -25.72 12.88 17.26
N HIS A 9 -24.85 13.36 18.18
CA HIS A 9 -24.85 13.03 19.61
C HIS A 9 -24.44 11.59 20.01
N LEU A 10 -23.96 10.74 19.09
CA LEU A 10 -23.62 9.33 19.37
C LEU A 10 -22.12 9.04 19.61
N GLN A 11 -21.24 10.04 19.53
CA GLN A 11 -19.79 9.83 19.73
C GLN A 11 -19.43 9.19 21.08
N SER A 12 -20.22 9.44 22.12
CA SER A 12 -20.05 8.83 23.46
C SER A 12 -20.59 7.40 23.57
N ARG A 13 -21.14 6.83 22.47
CA ARG A 13 -21.78 5.51 22.46
C ARG A 13 -21.26 4.57 21.39
N LYS A 14 -20.02 4.77 20.93
CA LYS A 14 -19.39 3.93 19.88
C LYS A 14 -19.52 2.43 20.16
N GLU A 15 -19.11 2.01 21.34
CA GLU A 15 -19.14 0.60 21.76
C GLU A 15 -20.57 0.06 21.82
N ALA A 16 -21.51 0.84 22.36
CA ALA A 16 -22.91 0.44 22.43
C ALA A 16 -23.53 0.30 21.04
N LEU A 17 -23.16 1.17 20.08
CA LEU A 17 -23.61 1.08 18.69
C LEU A 17 -23.07 -0.20 18.03
N MET A 18 -21.77 -0.48 18.20
CA MET A 18 -21.15 -1.70 17.66
C MET A 18 -21.80 -2.97 18.23
N GLN A 19 -21.99 -3.02 19.54
CA GLN A 19 -22.63 -4.17 20.21
C GLN A 19 -24.07 -4.36 19.76
N THR A 20 -24.84 -3.26 19.68
CA THR A 20 -26.24 -3.30 19.24
C THR A 20 -26.37 -3.74 17.79
N PHE A 21 -25.52 -3.24 16.91
CA PHE A 21 -25.51 -3.66 15.50
C PHE A 21 -25.09 -5.13 15.36
N ALA A 22 -24.04 -5.56 16.09
CA ALA A 22 -23.62 -6.94 16.08
C ALA A 22 -24.76 -7.89 16.44
N ALA A 23 -25.39 -7.69 17.60
CA ALA A 23 -26.42 -8.59 18.12
C ALA A 23 -27.74 -8.55 17.33
N ASN A 24 -28.19 -7.37 16.88
CA ASN A 24 -29.50 -7.24 16.27
C ASN A 24 -29.50 -7.38 14.73
N VAL A 25 -28.34 -7.17 14.09
CA VAL A 25 -28.26 -7.16 12.63
C VAL A 25 -27.23 -8.15 12.12
N ALA A 26 -25.97 -8.00 12.51
CA ALA A 26 -24.89 -8.75 11.90
C ALA A 26 -25.00 -10.26 12.16
N GLU A 27 -25.28 -10.68 13.40
CA GLU A 27 -25.47 -12.09 13.76
C GLU A 27 -26.71 -12.70 13.05
N ARG A 28 -27.81 -11.94 12.99
CA ARG A 28 -29.04 -12.41 12.35
C ARG A 28 -28.88 -12.71 10.86
N TYR A 29 -28.01 -11.96 10.17
CA TYR A 29 -27.81 -12.07 8.72
C TYR A 29 -26.43 -12.65 8.37
N GLU A 30 -25.71 -13.21 9.35
CA GLU A 30 -24.37 -13.79 9.17
C GLU A 30 -23.41 -12.84 8.41
N MET A 31 -23.47 -11.55 8.76
CA MET A 31 -22.71 -10.51 8.07
C MET A 31 -21.25 -10.49 8.48
N GLN A 32 -20.36 -10.41 7.50
CA GLN A 32 -19.02 -9.86 7.71
C GLN A 32 -19.13 -8.33 7.63
N TRP A 33 -18.76 -7.65 8.68
CA TRP A 33 -18.93 -6.20 8.76
C TRP A 33 -17.78 -5.51 9.48
N LYS A 34 -17.59 -4.24 9.15
CA LYS A 34 -16.63 -3.34 9.78
C LYS A 34 -17.31 -1.98 9.99
N LEU A 35 -17.13 -1.39 11.16
CA LEU A 35 -17.57 -0.03 11.45
C LEU A 35 -16.32 0.81 11.74
N THR A 36 -16.18 1.92 11.04
CA THR A 36 -15.08 2.88 11.21
C THR A 36 -15.65 4.28 11.43
N PHE A 37 -14.88 5.14 12.07
CA PHE A 37 -15.30 6.51 12.36
C PHE A 37 -14.47 7.48 11.53
N VAL A 38 -15.14 8.34 10.78
CA VAL A 38 -14.49 9.39 9.99
C VAL A 38 -13.75 10.33 10.93
N GLY A 39 -12.50 10.64 10.61
CA GLY A 39 -11.63 11.53 11.40
C GLY A 39 -10.68 10.81 12.35
N GLU A 40 -10.79 9.51 12.55
CA GLU A 40 -9.74 8.72 13.20
C GLU A 40 -8.61 8.46 12.18
N LEU A 41 -7.46 9.08 12.41
CA LEU A 41 -6.31 8.90 11.51
C LEU A 41 -5.70 7.52 11.71
N LYS A 42 -5.57 6.76 10.64
CA LYS A 42 -4.85 5.49 10.64
C LYS A 42 -3.35 5.72 10.71
N LYS A 43 -2.65 4.87 11.44
CA LYS A 43 -1.20 4.85 11.52
C LYS A 43 -0.61 4.02 10.39
N VAL A 44 0.38 4.58 9.73
CA VAL A 44 0.97 4.00 8.53
C VAL A 44 2.49 3.90 8.67
N GLY A 45 3.02 2.71 8.46
CA GLY A 45 4.45 2.48 8.28
C GLY A 45 4.78 2.30 6.80
N ILE A 46 5.92 2.80 6.35
CA ILE A 46 6.34 2.67 4.96
C ILE A 46 7.66 1.92 4.88
N LEU A 47 7.72 0.93 3.98
CA LEU A 47 8.94 0.21 3.62
C LEU A 47 9.39 0.65 2.22
N VAL A 48 10.68 0.94 2.05
CA VAL A 48 11.25 1.40 0.79
C VAL A 48 12.66 0.84 0.58
N SER A 49 13.11 0.76 -0.68
CA SER A 49 14.53 0.49 -0.98
C SER A 49 15.25 1.76 -1.44
N LYS A 50 15.74 1.83 -2.67
CA LYS A 50 16.55 2.95 -3.18
C LYS A 50 15.75 3.96 -3.99
N VAL A 51 14.69 3.51 -4.64
CA VAL A 51 13.93 4.34 -5.58
C VAL A 51 12.88 5.13 -4.80
N ASP A 52 12.83 6.42 -5.00
CA ASP A 52 12.17 7.39 -4.13
C ASP A 52 10.80 7.87 -4.61
N HIS A 53 10.51 7.80 -5.92
CA HIS A 53 9.36 8.46 -6.55
C HIS A 53 8.02 8.13 -5.86
N ALA A 54 7.77 6.86 -5.55
CA ALA A 54 6.52 6.41 -4.92
C ALA A 54 6.43 6.85 -3.45
N LEU A 55 7.56 6.82 -2.71
CA LEU A 55 7.65 7.29 -1.34
C LEU A 55 7.41 8.80 -1.27
N LEU A 56 8.15 9.59 -2.05
CA LEU A 56 8.07 11.05 -2.00
C LEU A 56 6.68 11.56 -2.35
N GLU A 57 5.97 10.92 -3.27
CA GLU A 57 4.58 11.25 -3.58
C GLU A 57 3.67 11.08 -2.37
N LEU A 58 3.82 9.97 -1.61
CA LEU A 58 3.04 9.75 -0.39
C LEU A 58 3.36 10.81 0.68
N LEU A 59 4.66 11.10 0.91
CA LEU A 59 5.10 12.11 1.88
C LEU A 59 4.58 13.50 1.52
N TRP A 60 4.66 13.87 0.25
CA TRP A 60 4.17 15.15 -0.23
C TRP A 60 2.65 15.29 -0.07
N ARG A 61 1.87 14.26 -0.43
CA ARG A 61 0.42 14.25 -0.21
C ARG A 61 0.04 14.31 1.26
N HIS A 62 0.79 13.60 2.11
CA HIS A 62 0.62 13.66 3.55
C HIS A 62 0.86 15.08 4.09
N ALA A 63 1.99 15.71 3.74
CA ALA A 63 2.33 17.06 4.16
C ALA A 63 1.29 18.12 3.72
N ARG A 64 0.59 17.89 2.61
CA ARG A 64 -0.51 18.75 2.14
C ARG A 64 -1.89 18.40 2.71
N GLY A 65 -1.99 17.41 3.57
CA GLY A 65 -3.25 16.96 4.16
C GLY A 65 -4.18 16.22 3.18
N SER A 66 -3.70 15.83 1.99
CA SER A 66 -4.50 15.08 1.01
C SER A 66 -4.44 13.56 1.19
N LEU A 67 -3.62 13.08 2.13
CA LEU A 67 -3.54 11.70 2.57
C LEU A 67 -3.82 11.65 4.08
N PRO A 68 -5.04 11.30 4.49
CA PRO A 68 -5.48 11.43 5.89
C PRO A 68 -4.98 10.26 6.75
N CYS A 69 -3.72 10.33 7.19
CA CYS A 69 -3.09 9.34 8.05
C CYS A 69 -2.01 9.97 8.93
N GLU A 70 -1.50 9.22 9.87
CA GLU A 70 -0.26 9.48 10.60
C GLU A 70 0.83 8.57 10.03
N ILE A 71 1.83 9.12 9.33
CA ILE A 71 2.99 8.33 8.92
C ILE A 71 3.93 8.26 10.12
N THR A 72 4.02 7.08 10.73
CA THR A 72 4.77 6.88 11.97
C THR A 72 6.26 6.82 11.74
N GLN A 73 6.68 6.17 10.66
CA GLN A 73 8.08 5.98 10.29
C GLN A 73 8.23 5.41 8.88
N VAL A 74 9.44 5.56 8.35
CA VAL A 74 9.90 4.89 7.14
C VAL A 74 11.06 3.97 7.50
N ILE A 75 11.00 2.70 7.05
CA ILE A 75 12.10 1.75 7.17
C ILE A 75 12.63 1.43 5.77
N SER A 76 13.94 1.44 5.61
CA SER A 76 14.61 1.08 4.36
C SER A 76 15.71 0.05 4.60
N ASN A 77 15.96 -0.79 3.61
CA ASN A 77 17.15 -1.66 3.60
C ASN A 77 18.41 -0.94 3.08
N HIS A 78 18.30 0.38 2.77
CA HIS A 78 19.39 1.24 2.30
C HIS A 78 19.31 2.63 2.94
N PRO A 79 20.45 3.33 3.13
CA PRO A 79 20.47 4.66 3.76
C PRO A 79 20.12 5.83 2.83
N ASP A 80 20.01 5.58 1.53
CA ASP A 80 20.02 6.59 0.45
C ASP A 80 18.94 7.67 0.61
N LEU A 81 17.78 7.34 1.16
CA LEU A 81 16.61 8.24 1.24
C LEU A 81 16.43 8.92 2.61
N ARG A 82 17.38 8.76 3.53
CA ARG A 82 17.30 9.32 4.89
C ARG A 82 17.00 10.82 4.89
N GLU A 83 17.85 11.60 4.25
CA GLU A 83 17.71 13.06 4.22
C GLU A 83 16.37 13.49 3.61
N SER A 84 15.97 12.83 2.51
CA SER A 84 14.69 13.12 1.86
C SER A 84 13.50 12.91 2.77
N VAL A 85 13.50 11.85 3.59
CA VAL A 85 12.40 11.53 4.52
C VAL A 85 12.42 12.42 5.75
N GLU A 86 13.58 12.60 6.36
CA GLU A 86 13.75 13.43 7.57
C GLU A 86 13.40 14.90 7.32
N ASN A 87 13.54 15.40 6.09
CA ASN A 87 13.08 16.74 5.69
C ASN A 87 11.54 16.91 5.78
N PHE A 88 10.77 15.82 5.78
CA PHE A 88 9.33 15.83 6.08
C PHE A 88 9.01 15.69 7.57
N GLY A 89 10.04 15.60 8.45
CA GLY A 89 9.87 15.40 9.88
C GLY A 89 9.47 13.98 10.27
N ILE A 90 9.67 13.00 9.39
CA ILE A 90 9.31 11.60 9.61
C ILE A 90 10.55 10.79 9.99
N PRO A 91 10.50 9.95 11.04
CA PRO A 91 11.61 9.07 11.42
C PRO A 91 12.00 8.11 10.30
N PHE A 92 13.32 7.97 10.06
CA PHE A 92 13.86 7.04 9.06
C PHE A 92 14.84 6.05 9.69
N HIS A 93 14.58 4.77 9.48
CA HIS A 93 15.38 3.68 10.02
C HIS A 93 15.98 2.83 8.89
N VAL A 94 17.23 2.38 9.11
CA VAL A 94 17.90 1.50 8.15
C VAL A 94 18.03 0.12 8.75
N ILE A 95 17.39 -0.86 8.12
CA ILE A 95 17.48 -2.28 8.48
C ILE A 95 17.94 -3.04 7.23
N PRO A 96 19.24 -3.30 7.09
CA PRO A 96 19.75 -4.05 5.94
C PRO A 96 19.18 -5.47 5.93
N VAL A 97 18.70 -5.90 4.76
CA VAL A 97 18.15 -7.25 4.56
C VAL A 97 19.01 -8.00 3.55
N ASN A 98 19.50 -9.17 3.93
CA ASN A 98 20.23 -10.08 3.08
C ASN A 98 19.81 -11.54 3.37
N LYS A 99 20.41 -12.51 2.70
CA LYS A 99 20.04 -13.92 2.84
C LYS A 99 20.30 -14.48 4.25
N ASP A 100 21.30 -13.96 4.94
CA ASP A 100 21.79 -14.52 6.21
C ASP A 100 21.04 -13.95 7.41
N ASN A 101 20.51 -12.69 7.30
CA ASN A 101 19.84 -11.99 8.39
C ASN A 101 18.33 -11.81 8.17
N LYS A 102 17.75 -12.40 7.14
CA LYS A 102 16.38 -12.13 6.69
C LYS A 102 15.35 -12.31 7.82
N ALA A 103 15.43 -13.40 8.59
CA ALA A 103 14.49 -13.69 9.67
C ALA A 103 14.59 -12.67 10.81
N GLU A 104 15.82 -12.32 11.22
CA GLU A 104 16.08 -11.33 12.26
C GLU A 104 15.64 -9.92 11.84
N ALA A 105 15.98 -9.53 10.60
CA ALA A 105 15.58 -8.24 10.05
C ALA A 105 14.05 -8.09 10.01
N TYR A 106 13.31 -9.12 9.59
CA TYR A 106 11.85 -9.04 9.58
C TYR A 106 11.23 -9.10 10.98
N ALA A 107 11.84 -9.77 11.94
CA ALA A 107 11.42 -9.71 13.35
C ALA A 107 11.57 -8.27 13.88
N GLN A 108 12.69 -7.62 13.59
CA GLN A 108 12.93 -6.22 13.97
C GLN A 108 11.96 -5.26 13.28
N ILE A 109 11.72 -5.43 11.96
CA ILE A 109 10.75 -4.62 11.22
C ILE A 109 9.35 -4.81 11.81
N ASP A 110 8.94 -6.05 12.09
CA ASP A 110 7.65 -6.36 12.70
C ASP A 110 7.48 -5.67 14.07
N GLU A 111 8.46 -5.77 14.94
CA GLU A 111 8.47 -5.10 16.24
C GLU A 111 8.32 -3.58 16.11
N MET A 112 9.10 -2.96 15.24
CA MET A 112 9.05 -1.51 15.02
C MET A 112 7.74 -1.05 14.37
N MET A 113 7.09 -1.90 13.59
CA MET A 113 5.83 -1.59 12.91
C MET A 113 4.59 -1.90 13.74
N GLN A 114 4.73 -2.47 14.95
CA GLN A 114 3.59 -2.71 15.84
C GLN A 114 2.79 -1.43 16.11
N GLY A 115 1.47 -1.57 16.11
CA GLY A 115 0.55 -0.44 16.32
C GLY A 115 0.24 0.38 15.06
N ASN A 116 0.81 0.04 13.90
CA ASN A 116 0.34 0.60 12.63
C ASN A 116 -0.90 -0.18 12.12
N ASP A 117 -1.77 0.55 11.42
CA ASP A 117 -2.97 -0.01 10.79
C ASP A 117 -2.70 -0.50 9.38
N LEU A 118 -1.68 0.06 8.72
CA LEU A 118 -1.30 -0.22 7.34
C LEU A 118 0.21 -0.17 7.17
N LEU A 119 0.76 -1.10 6.40
CA LEU A 119 2.11 -1.02 5.84
C LEU A 119 2.05 -0.75 4.35
N ILE A 120 2.96 0.08 3.85
CA ILE A 120 3.07 0.39 2.43
C ILE A 120 4.44 -0.02 1.93
N LEU A 121 4.48 -0.82 0.88
CA LEU A 121 5.71 -1.14 0.16
C LEU A 121 5.86 -0.16 -1.01
N ALA A 122 6.54 0.96 -0.74
CA ALA A 122 6.83 1.98 -1.74
C ALA A 122 8.13 1.62 -2.48
N ARG A 123 8.06 0.64 -3.38
CA ARG A 123 9.24 0.08 -4.06
C ARG A 123 10.23 -0.59 -3.11
N TYR A 124 9.72 -1.33 -2.15
CA TYR A 124 10.54 -2.18 -1.28
C TYR A 124 10.93 -3.47 -2.01
N MET A 125 12.15 -3.51 -2.51
CA MET A 125 12.64 -4.57 -3.42
C MET A 125 13.11 -5.82 -2.66
N GLN A 126 12.35 -6.23 -1.64
CA GLN A 126 12.56 -7.43 -0.85
C GLN A 126 11.30 -8.27 -0.79
N ILE A 127 11.43 -9.58 -0.95
CA ILE A 127 10.31 -10.51 -0.76
C ILE A 127 10.11 -10.72 0.73
N LEU A 128 8.93 -10.38 1.23
CA LEU A 128 8.54 -10.60 2.63
C LEU A 128 8.46 -12.09 2.95
N SER A 129 8.68 -12.47 4.20
CA SER A 129 8.45 -13.86 4.63
C SER A 129 6.95 -14.13 4.78
N GLU A 130 6.55 -15.39 4.60
CA GLU A 130 5.15 -15.81 4.77
C GLU A 130 4.65 -15.50 6.19
N ASP A 131 5.47 -15.75 7.22
CA ASP A 131 5.13 -15.43 8.61
C ASP A 131 4.89 -13.93 8.84
N PHE A 132 5.68 -13.07 8.19
CA PHE A 132 5.48 -11.62 8.26
C PHE A 132 4.17 -11.21 7.58
N VAL A 133 3.92 -11.73 6.38
CA VAL A 133 2.69 -11.45 5.63
C VAL A 133 1.45 -11.92 6.39
N ALA A 134 1.50 -13.10 7.01
CA ALA A 134 0.38 -13.64 7.79
C ALA A 134 -0.01 -12.77 9.00
N LYS A 135 0.96 -12.13 9.66
CA LYS A 135 0.69 -11.19 10.76
C LYS A 135 0.02 -9.89 10.29
N TRP A 136 0.24 -9.51 9.05
CA TRP A 136 -0.24 -8.28 8.43
C TRP A 136 -1.27 -8.54 7.33
N GLU A 137 -2.07 -9.58 7.47
CA GLU A 137 -3.07 -9.99 6.47
C GLU A 137 -3.98 -8.81 6.08
N MET A 138 -4.08 -8.53 4.77
CA MET A 138 -4.82 -7.41 4.17
C MET A 138 -4.47 -6.01 4.73
N LYS A 139 -3.30 -5.89 5.36
CA LYS A 139 -2.77 -4.63 5.89
C LYS A 139 -1.44 -4.22 5.26
N ILE A 140 -1.04 -4.83 4.15
CA ILE A 140 0.13 -4.44 3.36
C ILE A 140 -0.32 -4.12 1.96
N ILE A 141 -0.01 -2.91 1.48
CA ILE A 141 -0.22 -2.49 0.09
C ILE A 141 1.13 -2.39 -0.60
N ASN A 142 1.26 -3.05 -1.75
CA ASN A 142 2.45 -3.00 -2.60
C ASN A 142 2.17 -2.26 -3.91
N ILE A 143 3.16 -1.55 -4.42
CA ILE A 143 3.17 -1.09 -5.81
C ILE A 143 4.06 -1.99 -6.65
N HIS A 144 3.47 -2.62 -7.64
CA HIS A 144 4.15 -3.43 -8.63
C HIS A 144 4.26 -2.66 -9.95
N HIS A 145 5.47 -2.58 -10.49
CA HIS A 145 5.84 -1.75 -11.64
C HIS A 145 5.51 -2.41 -12.99
N SER A 146 4.37 -3.10 -13.06
CA SER A 146 3.75 -3.56 -14.31
C SER A 146 2.25 -3.69 -14.16
N PHE A 147 1.55 -3.77 -15.30
CA PHE A 147 0.12 -4.06 -15.35
C PHE A 147 -0.08 -5.57 -15.17
N LEU A 148 -0.29 -6.02 -13.92
CA LEU A 148 -0.50 -7.44 -13.63
C LEU A 148 -1.74 -7.98 -14.34
N PRO A 149 -1.71 -9.22 -14.84
CA PRO A 149 -0.66 -10.23 -14.69
C PRO A 149 0.46 -10.19 -15.75
N ALA A 150 0.60 -9.09 -16.49
CA ALA A 150 1.63 -8.95 -17.52
C ALA A 150 3.00 -8.58 -16.91
N PHE A 151 4.08 -9.03 -17.54
CA PHE A 151 5.47 -8.69 -17.20
C PHE A 151 5.87 -8.98 -15.75
N VAL A 152 5.52 -10.16 -15.28
CA VAL A 152 5.93 -10.65 -13.96
C VAL A 152 7.46 -10.84 -13.93
N GLY A 153 8.09 -10.48 -12.82
CA GLY A 153 9.52 -10.67 -12.59
C GLY A 153 10.37 -9.41 -12.76
N ALA A 154 11.66 -9.61 -12.98
CA ALA A 154 12.64 -8.52 -13.01
C ALA A 154 12.63 -7.73 -14.33
N ASN A 155 12.94 -6.42 -14.25
CA ASN A 155 13.11 -5.52 -15.39
C ASN A 155 11.93 -5.43 -16.36
N PRO A 156 10.70 -5.15 -15.91
CA PRO A 156 9.51 -5.13 -16.77
C PRO A 156 9.60 -4.09 -17.90
N TYR A 157 10.23 -2.94 -17.69
CA TYR A 157 10.42 -1.93 -18.73
C TYR A 157 11.35 -2.41 -19.87
N LYS A 158 12.39 -3.19 -19.55
CA LYS A 158 13.21 -3.82 -20.58
C LYS A 158 12.41 -4.85 -21.36
N GLN A 159 11.63 -5.70 -20.68
CA GLN A 159 10.74 -6.66 -21.33
C GLN A 159 9.70 -5.97 -22.23
N ALA A 160 9.11 -4.86 -21.75
CA ALA A 160 8.16 -4.04 -22.50
C ALA A 160 8.79 -3.47 -23.79
N TYR A 161 10.00 -2.93 -23.68
CA TYR A 161 10.76 -2.41 -24.81
C TYR A 161 11.07 -3.50 -25.85
N GLU A 162 11.62 -4.64 -25.39
CA GLU A 162 11.98 -5.76 -26.29
C GLU A 162 10.76 -6.35 -27.01
N LYS A 163 9.59 -6.36 -26.38
CA LYS A 163 8.33 -6.81 -26.97
C LYS A 163 7.63 -5.75 -27.84
N GLY A 164 8.08 -4.50 -27.80
CA GLY A 164 7.48 -3.40 -28.56
C GLY A 164 6.03 -3.14 -28.18
N VAL A 165 5.69 -3.23 -26.87
CA VAL A 165 4.32 -3.01 -26.36
C VAL A 165 3.89 -1.56 -26.61
N LYS A 166 2.59 -1.32 -26.56
CA LYS A 166 1.98 0.00 -26.79
C LYS A 166 1.45 0.63 -25.52
N LEU A 167 1.43 -0.13 -24.42
CA LEU A 167 1.01 0.29 -23.10
C LEU A 167 1.99 -0.25 -22.06
N ILE A 168 2.32 0.57 -21.09
CA ILE A 168 2.93 0.16 -19.82
C ILE A 168 1.99 0.53 -18.68
N GLY A 169 2.23 0.03 -17.49
CA GLY A 169 1.36 0.35 -16.37
C GLY A 169 1.92 -0.10 -15.04
N ALA A 170 1.13 0.13 -14.01
CA ALA A 170 1.44 -0.26 -12.64
C ALA A 170 0.22 -0.84 -11.93
N THR A 171 0.45 -1.62 -10.89
CA THR A 171 -0.59 -2.26 -10.10
C THR A 171 -0.33 -2.06 -8.61
N ALA A 172 -1.29 -1.51 -7.89
CA ALA A 172 -1.31 -1.53 -6.43
C ALA A 172 -2.25 -2.66 -5.97
N HIS A 173 -1.75 -3.52 -5.08
CA HIS A 173 -2.47 -4.69 -4.60
C HIS A 173 -2.17 -4.95 -3.13
N TYR A 174 -3.06 -5.68 -2.45
CA TYR A 174 -2.74 -6.22 -1.14
C TYR A 174 -1.70 -7.33 -1.28
N VAL A 175 -0.79 -7.41 -0.32
CA VAL A 175 0.23 -8.46 -0.29
C VAL A 175 -0.34 -9.72 0.35
N THR A 176 -0.11 -10.85 -0.31
CA THR A 176 -0.42 -12.21 0.18
C THR A 176 0.86 -13.04 0.19
N ALA A 177 0.79 -14.28 0.69
CA ALA A 177 1.92 -15.20 0.69
C ALA A 177 2.43 -15.50 -0.74
N ASP A 178 1.51 -15.53 -1.69
CA ASP A 178 1.86 -15.70 -3.11
C ASP A 178 2.31 -14.36 -3.70
N LEU A 179 3.53 -14.33 -4.22
CA LEU A 179 4.16 -13.12 -4.76
C LEU A 179 3.32 -12.51 -5.89
N ASP A 180 2.98 -11.23 -5.75
CA ASP A 180 2.24 -10.41 -6.72
C ASP A 180 0.87 -11.00 -7.12
N GLN A 181 0.25 -11.86 -6.29
CA GLN A 181 -1.03 -12.52 -6.56
C GLN A 181 -2.20 -12.00 -5.69
N GLY A 182 -1.94 -11.08 -4.79
CA GLY A 182 -2.96 -10.56 -3.89
C GLY A 182 -4.01 -9.69 -4.58
N PRO A 183 -5.15 -9.40 -3.91
CA PRO A 183 -6.25 -8.64 -4.46
C PRO A 183 -5.81 -7.27 -4.99
N ILE A 184 -6.09 -7.01 -6.27
CA ILE A 184 -5.75 -5.75 -6.95
C ILE A 184 -6.67 -4.64 -6.43
N ILE A 185 -6.08 -3.51 -6.04
CA ILE A 185 -6.80 -2.33 -5.55
C ILE A 185 -6.97 -1.31 -6.68
N GLU A 186 -5.87 -1.02 -7.37
CA GLU A 186 -5.83 -0.01 -8.43
C GLU A 186 -4.84 -0.41 -9.51
N GLN A 187 -5.17 -0.10 -10.74
CA GLN A 187 -4.28 -0.24 -11.89
C GLN A 187 -4.42 0.97 -12.79
N ASP A 188 -3.33 1.36 -13.42
CA ASP A 188 -3.35 2.38 -14.47
C ASP A 188 -2.33 2.04 -15.56
N VAL A 189 -2.57 2.57 -16.74
CA VAL A 189 -1.73 2.35 -17.91
C VAL A 189 -1.44 3.65 -18.63
N GLU A 190 -0.27 3.72 -19.26
CA GLU A 190 0.12 4.84 -20.09
C GLU A 190 0.54 4.35 -21.48
N ARG A 191 0.17 5.15 -22.51
CA ARG A 191 0.50 4.84 -23.88
C ARG A 191 1.94 5.22 -24.17
N VAL A 192 2.67 4.30 -24.82
CA VAL A 192 4.07 4.51 -25.20
C VAL A 192 4.25 4.55 -26.70
N SER A 193 5.18 5.36 -27.15
CA SER A 193 5.57 5.48 -28.53
C SER A 193 6.70 4.50 -28.89
N HIS A 194 6.84 4.19 -30.18
CA HIS A 194 7.88 3.28 -30.70
C HIS A 194 9.29 3.83 -30.59
N ASP A 195 9.43 5.13 -30.41
CA ASP A 195 10.72 5.84 -30.29
C ASP A 195 11.22 5.96 -28.85
N TYR A 196 10.43 5.50 -27.86
CA TYR A 196 10.85 5.49 -26.47
C TYR A 196 11.90 4.41 -26.22
N ASN A 197 12.97 4.80 -25.53
CA ASN A 197 13.97 3.87 -25.04
C ASN A 197 13.55 3.32 -23.64
N VAL A 198 14.33 2.38 -23.10
CA VAL A 198 14.04 1.74 -21.79
C VAL A 198 13.99 2.76 -20.64
N GLU A 199 14.81 3.80 -20.68
CA GLU A 199 14.89 4.82 -19.64
C GLU A 199 13.64 5.71 -19.65
N GLN A 200 13.22 6.16 -20.81
CA GLN A 200 11.97 6.91 -21.00
C GLN A 200 10.73 6.10 -20.60
N LEU A 201 10.72 4.78 -20.89
CA LEU A 201 9.65 3.88 -20.41
C LEU A 201 9.64 3.80 -18.90
N ARG A 202 10.83 3.80 -18.25
CA ARG A 202 10.93 3.80 -16.80
C ARG A 202 10.41 5.10 -16.19
N GLU A 203 10.85 6.24 -16.66
CA GLU A 203 10.40 7.56 -16.20
C GLU A 203 8.89 7.69 -16.28
N LEU A 204 8.29 7.32 -17.42
CA LEU A 204 6.84 7.33 -17.60
C LEU A 204 6.15 6.34 -16.65
N GLY A 205 6.73 5.16 -16.45
CA GLY A 205 6.20 4.17 -15.53
C GLY A 205 6.24 4.61 -14.07
N GLU A 206 7.28 5.33 -13.66
CA GLU A 206 7.38 5.92 -12.31
C GLU A 206 6.27 6.93 -12.04
N ASP A 207 5.83 7.69 -13.04
CA ASP A 207 4.68 8.59 -12.93
C ASP A 207 3.37 7.82 -12.70
N VAL A 208 3.19 6.71 -13.41
CA VAL A 208 2.03 5.83 -13.23
C VAL A 208 2.06 5.21 -11.83
N GLU A 209 3.22 4.66 -11.40
CA GLU A 209 3.40 4.03 -10.09
C GLU A 209 3.05 4.99 -8.93
N ARG A 210 3.52 6.25 -8.99
CA ARG A 210 3.21 7.29 -7.99
C ARG A 210 1.70 7.47 -7.80
N ASN A 211 0.99 7.63 -8.91
CA ASN A 211 -0.44 7.90 -8.88
C ASN A 211 -1.25 6.68 -8.44
N VAL A 212 -0.92 5.49 -8.93
CA VAL A 212 -1.60 4.23 -8.61
C VAL A 212 -1.47 3.92 -7.12
N LEU A 213 -0.23 3.99 -6.57
CA LEU A 213 -0.03 3.74 -5.15
C LEU A 213 -0.78 4.75 -4.28
N ALA A 214 -0.67 6.04 -4.60
CA ALA A 214 -1.30 7.09 -3.81
C ALA A 214 -2.84 6.97 -3.81
N ARG A 215 -3.47 6.61 -4.94
CA ARG A 215 -4.92 6.34 -5.01
C ARG A 215 -5.31 5.15 -4.16
N ALA A 216 -4.62 4.02 -4.32
CA ALA A 216 -4.89 2.79 -3.56
C ALA A 216 -4.78 3.01 -2.05
N VAL A 217 -3.71 3.66 -1.59
CA VAL A 217 -3.51 4.00 -0.18
C VAL A 217 -4.62 4.91 0.32
N LYS A 218 -4.97 5.96 -0.41
CA LYS A 218 -6.05 6.88 -0.04
C LYS A 218 -7.38 6.15 0.13
N TRP A 219 -7.77 5.29 -0.80
CA TRP A 219 -9.02 4.54 -0.70
C TRP A 219 -9.04 3.58 0.49
N HIS A 220 -7.90 2.96 0.80
CA HIS A 220 -7.77 2.13 2.01
C HIS A 220 -7.95 2.97 3.30
N LEU A 221 -7.31 4.13 3.36
CA LEU A 221 -7.40 5.03 4.50
C LEU A 221 -8.83 5.55 4.72
N GLU A 222 -9.57 5.78 3.64
CA GLU A 222 -10.96 6.22 3.63
C GLU A 222 -11.98 5.07 3.81
N ASP A 223 -11.53 3.85 4.08
CA ASP A 223 -12.37 2.63 4.21
C ASP A 223 -13.31 2.43 2.99
N ARG A 224 -12.79 2.69 1.80
CA ARG A 224 -13.53 2.58 0.53
C ARG A 224 -13.35 1.24 -0.16
N ILE A 225 -12.53 0.35 0.38
CA ILE A 225 -12.20 -0.93 -0.23
C ILE A 225 -12.88 -2.06 0.53
N ILE A 226 -13.63 -2.89 -0.18
CA ILE A 226 -14.10 -4.19 0.29
C ILE A 226 -13.35 -5.27 -0.47
N VAL A 227 -12.75 -6.20 0.26
CA VAL A 227 -12.11 -7.39 -0.30
C VAL A 227 -13.12 -8.52 -0.37
N ASP A 228 -13.24 -9.17 -1.53
CA ASP A 228 -14.11 -10.33 -1.78
C ASP A 228 -13.29 -11.41 -2.48
N GLY A 229 -12.80 -12.36 -1.71
CA GLY A 229 -11.82 -13.34 -2.18
C GLY A 229 -10.57 -12.68 -2.72
N ASN A 230 -10.23 -12.91 -3.99
CA ASN A 230 -9.07 -12.29 -4.64
C ASN A 230 -9.45 -11.04 -5.48
N LYS A 231 -10.52 -10.37 -5.13
CA LYS A 231 -11.00 -9.15 -5.81
C LYS A 231 -11.23 -8.05 -4.80
N THR A 232 -11.20 -6.81 -5.28
CA THR A 232 -11.63 -5.65 -4.49
C THR A 232 -12.80 -4.94 -5.15
N VAL A 233 -13.64 -4.35 -4.33
CA VAL A 233 -14.67 -3.37 -4.74
C VAL A 233 -14.29 -2.04 -4.11
N VAL A 234 -14.11 -1.02 -4.93
CA VAL A 234 -13.78 0.35 -4.49
C VAL A 234 -15.00 1.24 -4.66
N PHE A 235 -15.38 1.95 -3.59
CA PHE A 235 -16.55 2.85 -3.54
C PHE A 235 -16.17 4.32 -3.70
#